data_b5e29e1a0f3ec030c397128b62a6045d
#
_entry.id   b5e29e1a0f3ec030c397128b62a6045d
#
_cell.length_a   1.000
_cell.length_b   1.000
_cell.length_c   1.000
_cell.angle_alpha   90.00
_cell.angle_beta   90.00
_cell.angle_gamma   90.00
#
_symmetry.space_group_name_H-M   'P 1'
#
loop_
_entity.id
_entity.type
_entity.pdbx_description
1 polymer ?
#
loop_
_entity_poly.entity_id
_entity_poly.type
_entity_poly.pdbx_seq_one_letter_code
_entity_poly.pdbx_strand_id
1 'polypeptide(L)'
;MRRAHALSLLVATGCMAIAAPARAEDSAQDPAYAPAVITVSKASDALGAPIELRPRATASAPVAGAISRPDRLPLTGRTALTSRFGMRAHPVLGGYRMHSGVDLAASTGTPVIATADGVVSFANWAGGYGLLVTLEHGGGLQTRFGHLSRLMVSPGQRVSRGQLVGLVGATGRTTGAHLHYEMRRNGQAVNPLAGH
;
A
#
# COMPACT_ATOMS: atom_id res chain seq x y z
N MET A 1 13.93 -5.77 79.74
CA MET A 1 13.23 -7.01 79.30
C MET A 1 12.45 -6.74 78.02
N ARG A 2 13.04 -6.96 76.87
CA ARG A 2 12.33 -6.92 75.55
C ARG A 2 12.84 -8.08 74.72
N ARG A 3 11.94 -9.03 74.43
CA ARG A 3 12.21 -10.24 73.65
C ARG A 3 12.27 -9.89 72.20
N ALA A 4 13.37 -10.23 71.53
CA ALA A 4 13.52 -10.19 70.09
C ALA A 4 12.89 -11.46 69.47
N HIS A 5 11.98 -11.26 68.54
CA HIS A 5 11.46 -12.37 67.71
C HIS A 5 12.28 -12.39 66.42
N ALA A 6 12.98 -13.48 66.22
CA ALA A 6 13.70 -13.79 65.00
C ALA A 6 12.68 -14.29 63.96
N LEU A 7 12.59 -13.59 62.81
CA LEU A 7 11.77 -14.04 61.68
C LEU A 7 12.69 -14.76 60.68
N SER A 8 12.52 -16.07 60.59
CA SER A 8 13.23 -16.91 59.61
C SER A 8 12.66 -16.64 58.23
N LEU A 9 13.50 -16.15 57.33
CA LEU A 9 13.17 -16.00 55.93
C LEU A 9 13.57 -17.27 55.16
N LEU A 10 12.58 -18.01 54.69
CA LEU A 10 12.76 -19.20 53.85
C LEU A 10 12.98 -18.74 52.40
N VAL A 11 14.20 -18.89 51.90
CA VAL A 11 14.53 -18.64 50.50
C VAL A 11 14.19 -19.88 49.69
N ALA A 12 13.10 -19.81 48.91
CA ALA A 12 12.77 -20.83 47.93
C ALA A 12 13.57 -20.59 46.66
N THR A 13 14.53 -21.45 46.37
CA THR A 13 15.32 -21.47 45.14
C THR A 13 14.46 -22.07 44.02
N GLY A 14 13.79 -21.21 43.25
CA GLY A 14 13.10 -21.60 42.02
C GLY A 14 14.11 -21.77 40.88
N CYS A 15 14.31 -23.00 40.46
CA CYS A 15 15.08 -23.36 39.28
C CYS A 15 14.29 -22.93 38.03
N MET A 16 14.65 -21.82 37.41
CA MET A 16 14.07 -21.34 36.17
C MET A 16 14.75 -22.07 35.01
N ALA A 17 14.08 -23.07 34.44
CA ALA A 17 14.52 -23.73 33.23
C ALA A 17 14.41 -22.75 32.08
N ILE A 18 15.56 -22.33 31.52
CA ILE A 18 15.65 -21.54 30.32
C ILE A 18 15.34 -22.48 29.14
N ALA A 19 14.13 -22.37 28.58
CA ALA A 19 13.80 -23.00 27.31
C ALA A 19 14.61 -22.33 26.19
N ALA A 20 15.42 -23.10 25.49
CA ALA A 20 16.14 -22.68 24.30
C ALA A 20 15.11 -22.31 23.20
N PRO A 21 15.40 -21.29 22.35
CA PRO A 21 14.54 -20.97 21.22
C PRO A 21 14.59 -22.12 20.22
N ALA A 22 13.41 -22.64 19.88
CA ALA A 22 13.26 -23.58 18.78
C ALA A 22 13.82 -22.96 17.50
N ARG A 23 14.76 -23.64 16.87
CA ARG A 23 15.21 -23.36 15.51
C ARG A 23 13.99 -23.37 14.59
N ALA A 24 13.79 -22.30 13.88
CA ALA A 24 12.92 -22.28 12.72
C ALA A 24 13.55 -23.21 11.66
N GLU A 25 13.07 -24.42 11.59
CA GLU A 25 13.32 -25.30 10.45
C GLU A 25 12.40 -24.85 9.32
N ASP A 26 13.05 -24.40 8.24
CA ASP A 26 12.76 -24.65 6.85
C ASP A 26 11.34 -25.16 6.53
N SER A 27 10.39 -24.25 6.37
CA SER A 27 9.12 -24.50 5.70
C SER A 27 9.11 -23.88 4.30
N ALA A 28 10.16 -24.16 3.53
CA ALA A 28 10.11 -24.08 2.09
C ALA A 28 9.37 -25.31 1.57
N GLN A 29 8.05 -25.27 1.56
CA GLN A 29 7.13 -26.00 0.68
C GLN A 29 5.74 -25.99 1.31
N ASP A 30 5.04 -24.84 1.21
CA ASP A 30 3.59 -24.85 1.37
C ASP A 30 2.98 -25.33 0.03
N PRO A 31 2.40 -26.53 -0.04
CA PRO A 31 1.77 -27.06 -1.27
C PRO A 31 0.47 -26.31 -1.61
N ALA A 32 0.06 -25.29 -0.83
CA ALA A 32 -1.13 -24.51 -1.07
C ALA A 32 -0.93 -23.38 -2.09
N TYR A 33 0.28 -23.13 -2.58
CA TYR A 33 0.55 -22.15 -3.63
C TYR A 33 0.96 -22.80 -4.95
N ALA A 34 0.31 -23.87 -5.34
CA ALA A 34 0.35 -24.32 -6.71
C ALA A 34 -0.50 -23.31 -7.53
N PRO A 35 0.03 -22.75 -8.64
CA PRO A 35 -0.77 -21.93 -9.53
C PRO A 35 -1.94 -22.80 -10.02
N ALA A 36 -3.18 -22.33 -9.80
CA ALA A 36 -4.37 -23.01 -10.24
C ALA A 36 -4.28 -23.19 -11.76
N VAL A 37 -4.02 -24.41 -12.20
CA VAL A 37 -4.15 -24.79 -13.58
C VAL A 37 -5.65 -24.95 -13.82
N ILE A 38 -6.26 -23.91 -14.40
CA ILE A 38 -7.64 -24.00 -14.87
C ILE A 38 -7.62 -24.84 -16.14
N THR A 39 -7.89 -26.13 -16.00
CA THR A 39 -8.10 -27.01 -17.15
C THR A 39 -9.54 -26.78 -17.64
N VAL A 40 -9.69 -26.00 -18.69
CA VAL A 40 -10.98 -25.87 -19.38
C VAL A 40 -11.16 -27.11 -20.24
N SER A 41 -12.01 -28.05 -19.78
CA SER A 41 -12.38 -29.23 -20.56
C SER A 41 -13.14 -28.78 -21.82
N LYS A 42 -12.66 -29.23 -22.96
CA LYS A 42 -13.21 -28.96 -24.28
C LYS A 42 -14.61 -29.52 -24.40
N ALA A 43 -15.60 -28.65 -24.38
CA ALA A 43 -16.93 -29.00 -24.85
C ALA A 43 -17.08 -28.44 -26.27
N SER A 44 -17.21 -29.36 -27.25
CA SER A 44 -17.52 -29.17 -28.67
C SER A 44 -16.44 -28.57 -29.59
N ASP A 45 -16.21 -29.31 -30.66
CA ASP A 45 -15.28 -29.15 -31.79
C ASP A 45 -15.63 -28.02 -32.76
N ALA A 46 -15.83 -26.79 -32.33
CA ALA A 46 -16.17 -25.75 -33.32
C ALA A 46 -15.72 -24.33 -33.06
N LEU A 47 -14.84 -24.02 -32.11
CA LEU A 47 -14.41 -22.64 -31.93
C LEU A 47 -12.94 -22.54 -31.46
N GLY A 48 -12.10 -22.07 -32.37
CA GLY A 48 -10.91 -21.30 -32.10
C GLY A 48 -9.76 -22.00 -31.38
N ALA A 49 -8.53 -21.64 -31.77
CA ALA A 49 -7.30 -22.05 -31.14
C ALA A 49 -7.31 -21.71 -29.62
N PRO A 50 -6.62 -22.52 -28.78
CA PRO A 50 -6.54 -22.24 -27.35
C PRO A 50 -5.97 -20.84 -27.13
N ILE A 51 -6.67 -20.02 -26.32
CA ILE A 51 -6.14 -18.75 -25.87
C ILE A 51 -5.05 -19.08 -24.87
N GLU A 52 -3.80 -19.07 -25.34
CA GLU A 52 -2.66 -19.04 -24.44
C GLU A 52 -2.67 -17.70 -23.68
N LEU A 53 -3.13 -17.72 -22.43
CA LEU A 53 -2.89 -16.63 -21.50
C LEU A 53 -1.38 -16.63 -21.20
N ARG A 54 -0.62 -15.97 -22.05
CA ARG A 54 0.79 -15.69 -21.72
C ARG A 54 0.79 -14.91 -20.42
N PRO A 55 1.48 -15.38 -19.36
CA PRO A 55 1.67 -14.57 -18.20
C PRO A 55 2.30 -13.25 -18.70
N ARG A 56 1.60 -12.14 -18.45
CA ARG A 56 2.13 -10.80 -18.77
C ARG A 56 3.54 -10.77 -18.20
N ALA A 57 4.53 -10.54 -19.05
CA ALA A 57 5.93 -10.53 -18.68
C ALA A 57 6.08 -9.84 -17.31
N THR A 58 6.61 -10.57 -16.35
CA THR A 58 6.94 -10.02 -15.04
C THR A 58 7.81 -8.80 -15.32
N ALA A 59 7.25 -7.60 -15.03
CA ALA A 59 8.00 -6.38 -15.22
C ALA A 59 9.35 -6.56 -14.54
N SER A 60 10.41 -6.34 -15.27
CA SER A 60 11.77 -6.46 -14.76
C SER A 60 11.85 -5.71 -13.44
N ALA A 61 12.33 -6.41 -12.40
CA ALA A 61 12.44 -5.81 -11.08
C ALA A 61 13.18 -4.47 -11.20
N PRO A 62 12.65 -3.38 -10.62
CA PRO A 62 13.37 -2.10 -10.64
C PRO A 62 14.77 -2.33 -10.12
N VAL A 63 15.77 -1.87 -10.88
CA VAL A 63 17.18 -1.97 -10.49
C VAL A 63 17.33 -1.26 -9.14
N ALA A 64 17.94 -1.94 -8.16
CA ALA A 64 18.18 -1.35 -6.85
C ALA A 64 18.96 -0.03 -7.01
N GLY A 65 18.37 1.08 -6.51
CA GLY A 65 18.96 2.42 -6.64
C GLY A 65 18.46 3.28 -7.81
N ALA A 66 17.74 2.73 -8.78
CA ALA A 66 17.15 3.52 -9.85
C ALA A 66 15.94 4.34 -9.32
N ILE A 67 15.92 5.64 -9.64
CA ILE A 67 14.77 6.50 -9.32
C ILE A 67 13.76 6.37 -10.47
N SER A 68 12.57 5.85 -10.17
CA SER A 68 11.45 5.85 -11.11
C SER A 68 10.56 7.07 -10.85
N ARG A 69 10.41 7.91 -11.86
CA ARG A 69 9.62 9.16 -11.71
C ARG A 69 8.19 8.95 -12.22
N PRO A 70 7.16 9.45 -11.48
CA PRO A 70 5.81 9.54 -11.99
C PRO A 70 5.76 10.35 -13.30
N ASP A 71 5.10 9.80 -14.33
CA ASP A 71 4.96 10.42 -15.64
C ASP A 71 3.50 10.49 -16.11
N ARG A 72 2.57 10.09 -15.26
CA ARG A 72 1.14 10.03 -15.55
C ARG A 72 0.30 10.23 -14.30
N LEU A 73 -0.97 10.55 -14.51
CA LEU A 73 -1.95 10.53 -13.41
C LEU A 73 -2.31 9.08 -13.02
N PRO A 74 -2.71 8.86 -11.75
CA PRO A 74 -3.01 7.54 -11.21
C PRO A 74 -4.37 6.97 -11.64
N LEU A 75 -5.17 7.74 -12.37
CA LEU A 75 -6.46 7.32 -12.92
C LEU A 75 -6.40 7.25 -14.43
N THR A 76 -7.00 6.23 -15.02
CA THR A 76 -7.12 6.09 -16.47
C THR A 76 -8.33 6.86 -17.00
N GLY A 77 -8.18 7.52 -18.16
CA GLY A 77 -9.24 8.29 -18.80
C GLY A 77 -9.25 9.78 -18.40
N ARG A 78 -10.33 10.47 -18.79
CA ARG A 78 -10.52 11.89 -18.48
C ARG A 78 -10.91 12.04 -17.01
N THR A 79 -10.07 12.68 -16.23
CA THR A 79 -10.28 12.91 -14.80
C THR A 79 -10.30 14.40 -14.52
N ALA A 80 -11.34 14.89 -13.81
CA ALA A 80 -11.40 16.27 -13.39
C ALA A 80 -10.57 16.50 -12.12
N LEU A 81 -9.75 17.53 -12.12
CA LEU A 81 -9.08 18.03 -10.93
C LEU A 81 -10.08 18.83 -10.10
N THR A 82 -10.47 18.32 -8.93
CA THR A 82 -11.44 18.96 -8.03
C THR A 82 -10.79 19.82 -6.95
N SER A 83 -9.54 19.52 -6.58
CA SER A 83 -8.78 20.34 -5.64
C SER A 83 -7.29 20.32 -5.93
N ARG A 84 -6.68 21.51 -5.89
CA ARG A 84 -5.25 21.71 -6.15
C ARG A 84 -4.41 21.56 -4.89
N PHE A 85 -3.13 21.27 -5.09
CA PHE A 85 -2.09 21.35 -4.08
C PHE A 85 -1.92 22.80 -3.57
N GLY A 86 -1.65 22.97 -2.26
CA GLY A 86 -1.33 24.26 -1.67
C GLY A 86 -2.33 24.71 -0.58
N MET A 87 -2.14 25.93 -0.13
CA MET A 87 -3.00 26.53 0.91
C MET A 87 -4.41 26.80 0.38
N ARG A 88 -5.42 26.26 1.06
CA ARG A 88 -6.84 26.45 0.70
C ARG A 88 -7.75 26.44 1.93
N ALA A 89 -8.96 26.99 1.78
CA ALA A 89 -10.03 26.77 2.76
C ALA A 89 -10.31 25.28 2.88
N HIS A 90 -10.26 24.75 4.11
CA HIS A 90 -10.48 23.32 4.35
C HIS A 90 -11.97 22.99 4.38
N PRO A 91 -12.48 22.09 3.50
CA PRO A 91 -13.93 21.90 3.32
C PRO A 91 -14.64 21.23 4.51
N VAL A 92 -13.91 20.51 5.37
CA VAL A 92 -14.49 19.75 6.50
C VAL A 92 -14.19 20.43 7.83
N LEU A 93 -12.93 20.86 8.06
CA LEU A 93 -12.48 21.39 9.35
C LEU A 93 -12.54 22.92 9.44
N GLY A 94 -12.82 23.59 8.33
CA GLY A 94 -12.73 25.05 8.22
C GLY A 94 -11.30 25.60 8.31
N GLY A 95 -11.15 26.92 8.14
CA GLY A 95 -9.87 27.61 8.15
C GLY A 95 -9.00 27.32 6.92
N TYR A 96 -7.88 28.03 6.81
CA TYR A 96 -6.89 27.79 5.75
C TYR A 96 -5.93 26.69 6.16
N ARG A 97 -5.78 25.66 5.31
CA ARG A 97 -4.88 24.53 5.57
C ARG A 97 -4.14 24.16 4.29
N MET A 98 -2.94 23.63 4.49
CA MET A 98 -2.15 23.05 3.40
C MET A 98 -2.80 21.77 2.92
N HIS A 99 -3.11 21.70 1.62
CA HIS A 99 -3.49 20.48 0.91
C HIS A 99 -2.24 19.86 0.32
N SER A 100 -1.84 18.70 0.86
CA SER A 100 -0.56 18.05 0.54
C SER A 100 -0.55 17.30 -0.79
N GLY A 101 -1.66 17.29 -1.52
CA GLY A 101 -1.81 16.60 -2.79
C GLY A 101 -2.76 17.29 -3.74
N VAL A 102 -3.32 16.52 -4.64
CA VAL A 102 -4.41 16.91 -5.53
C VAL A 102 -5.55 15.93 -5.37
N ASP A 103 -6.79 16.43 -5.53
CA ASP A 103 -7.97 15.58 -5.51
C ASP A 103 -8.50 15.42 -6.94
N LEU A 104 -8.67 14.17 -7.34
CA LEU A 104 -9.11 13.75 -8.67
C LEU A 104 -10.51 13.14 -8.59
N ALA A 105 -11.48 13.72 -9.28
CA ALA A 105 -12.85 13.22 -9.31
C ALA A 105 -12.90 11.83 -9.93
N ALA A 106 -13.48 10.88 -9.22
CA ALA A 106 -13.75 9.53 -9.71
C ALA A 106 -14.79 8.83 -8.86
N SER A 107 -15.57 7.96 -9.46
CA SER A 107 -16.55 7.13 -8.76
C SER A 107 -15.87 6.08 -7.91
N THR A 108 -16.51 5.70 -6.79
CA THR A 108 -16.07 4.55 -5.98
C THR A 108 -15.93 3.31 -6.86
N GLY A 109 -14.83 2.56 -6.68
CA GLY A 109 -14.50 1.38 -7.47
C GLY A 109 -13.66 1.67 -8.72
N THR A 110 -13.43 2.94 -9.10
CA THR A 110 -12.53 3.28 -10.22
C THR A 110 -11.11 2.75 -9.94
N PRO A 111 -10.45 2.07 -10.90
CA PRO A 111 -9.11 1.56 -10.74
C PRO A 111 -8.07 2.67 -10.52
N VAL A 112 -7.20 2.49 -9.53
CA VAL A 112 -6.05 3.35 -9.23
C VAL A 112 -4.78 2.61 -9.58
N ILE A 113 -3.93 3.21 -10.42
CA ILE A 113 -2.70 2.60 -10.91
C ILE A 113 -1.45 3.29 -10.37
N ALA A 114 -0.37 2.54 -10.24
CA ALA A 114 0.96 3.06 -9.90
C ALA A 114 1.45 4.01 -11.00
N THR A 115 1.88 5.20 -10.61
CA THR A 115 2.36 6.25 -11.55
C THR A 115 3.81 6.07 -11.95
N ALA A 116 4.57 5.23 -11.23
CA ALA A 116 5.96 4.86 -11.46
C ALA A 116 6.22 3.47 -10.88
N ASP A 117 7.35 2.85 -11.24
CA ASP A 117 7.81 1.62 -10.58
C ASP A 117 8.20 1.90 -9.14
N GLY A 118 8.00 0.94 -8.24
CA GLY A 118 8.33 1.15 -6.83
C GLY A 118 8.10 -0.06 -5.94
N VAL A 119 8.22 0.21 -4.63
CA VAL A 119 7.93 -0.77 -3.57
C VAL A 119 6.85 -0.18 -2.68
N VAL A 120 5.87 -0.97 -2.32
CA VAL A 120 4.82 -0.57 -1.35
C VAL A 120 5.45 -0.43 0.03
N SER A 121 5.54 0.78 0.55
CA SER A 121 6.02 1.04 1.92
C SER A 121 4.88 1.04 2.94
N PHE A 122 3.65 1.29 2.49
CA PHE A 122 2.46 1.30 3.35
C PHE A 122 1.21 0.92 2.56
N ALA A 123 0.35 0.08 3.13
CA ALA A 123 -0.96 -0.25 2.59
C ALA A 123 -1.91 -0.63 3.75
N ASN A 124 -2.58 0.36 4.33
CA ASN A 124 -3.49 0.18 5.47
C ASN A 124 -4.32 1.44 5.72
N TRP A 125 -5.10 1.45 6.81
CA TRP A 125 -5.81 2.63 7.31
C TRP A 125 -4.83 3.66 7.88
N ALA A 126 -4.98 4.94 7.48
CA ALA A 126 -4.12 6.06 7.89
C ALA A 126 -4.96 7.30 8.29
N GLY A 127 -5.73 7.20 9.37
CA GLY A 127 -6.47 8.32 9.94
C GLY A 127 -7.32 9.08 8.90
N GLY A 128 -7.04 10.36 8.68
CA GLY A 128 -7.77 11.20 7.73
C GLY A 128 -7.68 10.77 6.28
N TYR A 129 -6.65 10.04 5.88
CA TYR A 129 -6.52 9.47 4.52
C TYR A 129 -7.43 8.27 4.27
N GLY A 130 -8.00 7.66 5.34
CA GLY A 130 -8.70 6.39 5.21
C GLY A 130 -7.77 5.26 4.78
N LEU A 131 -8.19 4.41 3.84
CA LEU A 131 -7.31 3.43 3.23
C LEU A 131 -6.31 4.13 2.31
N LEU A 132 -5.03 3.90 2.59
CA LEU A 132 -3.90 4.56 1.96
C LEU A 132 -2.90 3.53 1.42
N VAL A 133 -2.41 3.75 0.21
CA VAL A 133 -1.21 3.12 -0.33
C VAL A 133 -0.11 4.17 -0.45
N THR A 134 1.12 3.83 -0.03
CA THR A 134 2.34 4.62 -0.27
C THR A 134 3.35 3.77 -1.04
N LEU A 135 3.88 4.33 -2.11
CA LEU A 135 4.94 3.72 -2.92
C LEU A 135 6.24 4.51 -2.78
N GLU A 136 7.35 3.78 -2.61
CA GLU A 136 8.71 4.30 -2.70
C GLU A 136 9.27 4.08 -4.10
N HIS A 137 9.80 5.14 -4.70
CA HIS A 137 10.30 5.13 -6.07
C HIS A 137 11.83 5.28 -6.17
N GLY A 138 12.52 5.28 -5.02
CA GLY A 138 13.95 5.58 -4.91
C GLY A 138 14.24 7.07 -4.77
N GLY A 139 15.46 7.43 -4.31
CA GLY A 139 15.92 8.81 -4.16
C GLY A 139 15.04 9.71 -3.28
N GLY A 140 14.35 9.14 -2.29
CA GLY A 140 13.43 9.86 -1.41
C GLY A 140 12.12 10.29 -2.07
N LEU A 141 11.83 9.77 -3.27
CA LEU A 141 10.58 10.04 -3.98
C LEU A 141 9.50 9.03 -3.60
N GLN A 142 8.33 9.54 -3.20
CA GLN A 142 7.16 8.75 -2.82
C GLN A 142 5.92 9.24 -3.55
N THR A 143 4.96 8.32 -3.78
CA THR A 143 3.58 8.68 -4.10
C THR A 143 2.61 8.05 -3.11
N ARG A 144 1.48 8.74 -2.87
CA ARG A 144 0.43 8.32 -1.94
C ARG A 144 -0.93 8.38 -2.62
N PHE A 145 -1.75 7.38 -2.32
CA PHE A 145 -3.08 7.21 -2.89
C PHE A 145 -4.06 7.03 -1.73
N GLY A 146 -4.84 8.07 -1.41
CA GLY A 146 -5.75 8.12 -0.26
C GLY A 146 -7.22 7.96 -0.62
N HIS A 147 -8.06 7.82 0.40
CA HIS A 147 -9.51 7.64 0.36
C HIS A 147 -9.96 6.39 -0.40
N LEU A 148 -9.09 5.37 -0.51
CA LEU A 148 -9.37 4.15 -1.25
C LEU A 148 -10.54 3.37 -0.62
N SER A 149 -11.31 2.65 -1.45
CA SER A 149 -12.31 1.68 -0.98
C SER A 149 -11.71 0.28 -0.80
N ARG A 150 -10.63 -0.02 -1.54
CA ARG A 150 -9.95 -1.32 -1.49
C ARG A 150 -8.48 -1.18 -1.80
N LEU A 151 -7.65 -1.91 -1.05
CA LEU A 151 -6.23 -2.09 -1.32
C LEU A 151 -6.05 -3.31 -2.22
N MET A 152 -5.20 -3.20 -3.24
CA MET A 152 -4.90 -4.29 -4.20
C MET A 152 -3.43 -4.71 -4.15
N VAL A 153 -2.71 -4.21 -3.16
CA VAL A 153 -1.28 -4.47 -2.92
C VAL A 153 -1.01 -4.55 -1.42
N SER A 154 0.13 -5.15 -1.05
CA SER A 154 0.58 -5.32 0.33
C SER A 154 1.94 -4.66 0.57
N PRO A 155 2.27 -4.23 1.81
CA PRO A 155 3.58 -3.73 2.16
C PRO A 155 4.70 -4.70 1.76
N GLY A 156 5.81 -4.16 1.23
CA GLY A 156 6.94 -4.91 0.70
C GLY A 156 6.78 -5.37 -0.76
N GLN A 157 5.57 -5.35 -1.31
CA GLN A 157 5.32 -5.73 -2.69
C GLN A 157 6.00 -4.76 -3.67
N ARG A 158 6.68 -5.32 -4.69
CA ARG A 158 7.16 -4.54 -5.84
C ARG A 158 6.00 -4.31 -6.80
N VAL A 159 5.88 -3.10 -7.31
CA VAL A 159 4.87 -2.72 -8.29
C VAL A 159 5.53 -2.06 -9.49
N SER A 160 4.97 -2.33 -10.66
CA SER A 160 5.36 -1.68 -11.90
C SER A 160 4.42 -0.52 -12.19
N ARG A 161 4.93 0.49 -12.90
CA ARG A 161 4.13 1.56 -13.46
C ARG A 161 2.92 1.01 -14.22
N GLY A 162 1.75 1.57 -13.95
CA GLY A 162 0.48 1.12 -14.52
C GLY A 162 -0.14 -0.09 -13.83
N GLN A 163 0.52 -0.70 -12.84
CA GLN A 163 -0.07 -1.78 -12.05
C GLN A 163 -1.19 -1.25 -11.15
N LEU A 164 -2.28 -2.02 -11.03
CA LEU A 164 -3.38 -1.72 -10.11
C LEU A 164 -2.88 -1.76 -8.66
N VAL A 165 -3.13 -0.68 -7.90
CA VAL A 165 -2.74 -0.57 -6.49
C VAL A 165 -3.93 -0.44 -5.54
N GLY A 166 -5.08 -0.02 -6.03
CA GLY A 166 -6.30 0.13 -5.23
C GLY A 166 -7.49 0.52 -6.06
N LEU A 167 -8.62 0.73 -5.39
CA LEU A 167 -9.85 1.25 -5.99
C LEU A 167 -10.24 2.55 -5.26
N VAL A 168 -10.70 3.55 -6.02
CA VAL A 168 -11.21 4.81 -5.48
C VAL A 168 -12.34 4.54 -4.49
N GLY A 169 -12.44 5.36 -3.45
CA GLY A 169 -13.48 5.29 -2.44
C GLY A 169 -13.80 6.64 -1.83
N ALA A 170 -14.33 6.58 -0.61
CA ALA A 170 -14.65 7.74 0.21
C ALA A 170 -14.32 7.44 1.69
N THR A 171 -13.22 6.73 1.96
CA THR A 171 -12.81 6.36 3.30
C THR A 171 -12.02 7.49 3.98
N GLY A 172 -12.01 7.49 5.31
CA GLY A 172 -11.34 8.54 6.09
C GLY A 172 -12.12 9.85 6.11
N ARG A 173 -11.41 11.00 6.08
CA ARG A 173 -12.00 12.32 6.14
C ARG A 173 -12.15 12.92 4.75
N THR A 174 -13.32 12.82 4.19
CA THR A 174 -13.65 13.29 2.84
C THR A 174 -15.10 13.78 2.77
N THR A 175 -15.42 14.58 1.77
CA THR A 175 -16.80 15.03 1.46
C THR A 175 -17.51 14.12 0.45
N GLY A 176 -16.81 13.15 -0.16
CA GLY A 176 -17.37 12.25 -1.16
C GLY A 176 -16.30 11.45 -1.88
N ALA A 177 -16.73 10.63 -2.85
CA ALA A 177 -15.83 9.78 -3.62
C ALA A 177 -14.86 10.58 -4.47
N HIS A 178 -13.57 10.37 -4.29
CA HIS A 178 -12.48 10.91 -5.10
C HIS A 178 -11.17 10.19 -4.77
N LEU A 179 -10.14 10.39 -5.57
CA LEU A 179 -8.77 9.99 -5.26
C LEU A 179 -7.99 11.19 -4.74
N HIS A 180 -7.46 11.10 -3.53
CA HIS A 180 -6.43 11.99 -3.04
C HIS A 180 -5.06 11.46 -3.46
N TYR A 181 -4.30 12.23 -4.27
CA TYR A 181 -3.00 11.85 -4.79
C TYR A 181 -1.92 12.82 -4.34
N GLU A 182 -0.87 12.29 -3.68
CA GLU A 182 0.30 13.07 -3.26
C GLU A 182 1.57 12.60 -3.97
N MET A 183 2.48 13.52 -4.17
CA MET A 183 3.88 13.26 -4.42
C MET A 183 4.72 13.86 -3.29
N ARG A 184 5.71 13.12 -2.81
CA ARG A 184 6.61 13.58 -1.76
C ARG A 184 8.05 13.40 -2.17
N ARG A 185 8.90 14.32 -1.76
CA ARG A 185 10.36 14.25 -1.91
C ARG A 185 11.01 14.46 -0.55
N ASN A 186 11.78 13.47 -0.09
CA ASN A 186 12.42 13.50 1.24
C ASN A 186 11.42 13.81 2.37
N GLY A 187 10.23 13.20 2.30
CA GLY A 187 9.17 13.37 3.27
C GLY A 187 8.31 14.63 3.11
N GLN A 188 8.74 15.62 2.31
CA GLN A 188 7.98 16.84 2.07
C GLN A 188 7.02 16.69 0.90
N ALA A 189 5.78 17.17 1.06
CA ALA A 189 4.79 17.18 -0.01
C ALA A 189 5.21 18.20 -1.08
N VAL A 190 5.14 17.78 -2.34
CA VAL A 190 5.40 18.62 -3.52
C VAL A 190 4.20 18.56 -4.44
N ASN A 191 4.04 19.60 -5.29
CA ASN A 191 2.92 19.63 -6.23
C ASN A 191 3.03 18.46 -7.24
N PRO A 192 2.09 17.50 -7.24
CA PRO A 192 2.15 16.36 -8.16
C PRO A 192 2.02 16.72 -9.63
N LEU A 193 1.51 17.93 -9.94
CA LEU A 193 1.30 18.41 -11.30
C LEU A 193 2.43 19.34 -11.79
N ALA A 194 3.44 19.61 -10.95
CA ALA A 194 4.59 20.40 -11.39
C ALA A 194 5.54 19.51 -12.21
N GLY A 195 5.54 19.68 -13.53
CA GLY A 195 6.41 18.93 -14.45
C GLY A 195 5.69 17.89 -15.30
N HIS A 196 4.36 17.93 -15.37
CA HIS A 196 3.53 17.23 -16.36
C HIS A 196 3.15 18.15 -17.49
#